data_39c853f435a29605c8a0861c16edf6c1
#
_entry.id   39c853f435a29605c8a0861c16edf6c1
#
_cell.length_a   1.000
_cell.length_b   1.000
_cell.length_c   1.000
_cell.angle_alpha   90.00
_cell.angle_beta   90.00
_cell.angle_gamma   90.00
#
_symmetry.space_group_name_H-M   'P 1'
#
loop_
_entity.id
_entity.type
_entity.pdbx_description
1 polymer ?
#
loop_
_entity_poly.entity_id
_entity_poly.type
_entity_poly.pdbx_seq_one_letter_code
_entity_poly.pdbx_strand_id
1 'polypeptide(L)'
;MRMVKARPTHYCVASIAVNAARPLPMPAAAKTERPMRLSAEDWANAALDVIADDGVAAVAVEPLARRLGVTKGSFYWHFPSREALLAAALERWEAMEQETVFGKLEAFPEPRERLKALFQLVAHELKPHKIYSELLKALDHPVVQPVLARVSQRRMDYLAASFRQAGMPRLEAINRARLTYAAYVGFLQLSLQLGQPRLNHDEFEAYVTHVMDVLIP
;
A
#
# COMPACT_ATOMS: atom_id res chain seq x y z
N MET A 1 -27.85 -35.84 -11.59
CA MET A 1 -27.36 -34.53 -12.08
C MET A 1 -26.49 -33.94 -10.99
N ARG A 2 -25.16 -34.11 -11.05
CA ARG A 2 -24.21 -33.65 -10.02
C ARG A 2 -23.80 -32.22 -10.36
N MET A 3 -24.13 -31.29 -9.48
CA MET A 3 -23.65 -29.91 -9.55
C MET A 3 -22.16 -29.87 -9.20
N VAL A 4 -21.35 -29.50 -10.19
CA VAL A 4 -19.93 -29.19 -9.99
C VAL A 4 -19.84 -27.77 -9.39
N LYS A 5 -19.37 -27.67 -8.15
CA LYS A 5 -19.04 -26.39 -7.52
C LYS A 5 -17.78 -25.83 -8.18
N ALA A 6 -17.93 -24.78 -8.97
CA ALA A 6 -16.81 -23.99 -9.48
C ALA A 6 -16.15 -23.25 -8.31
N ARG A 7 -14.84 -23.42 -8.15
CA ARG A 7 -14.01 -22.63 -7.22
C ARG A 7 -13.84 -21.22 -7.80
N PRO A 8 -13.90 -20.15 -7.00
CA PRO A 8 -13.62 -18.80 -7.49
C PRO A 8 -12.12 -18.65 -7.78
N THR A 9 -11.78 -18.42 -9.04
CA THR A 9 -10.45 -18.00 -9.44
C THR A 9 -10.30 -16.52 -9.11
N HIS A 10 -9.53 -16.23 -8.07
CA HIS A 10 -9.11 -14.87 -7.74
C HIS A 10 -8.07 -14.39 -8.76
N TYR A 11 -8.47 -13.60 -9.73
CA TYR A 11 -7.60 -12.85 -10.60
C TYR A 11 -7.98 -11.37 -10.56
N CYS A 12 -7.32 -10.64 -9.70
CA CYS A 12 -7.09 -9.22 -9.87
C CYS A 12 -5.80 -8.87 -9.12
N VAL A 13 -4.81 -8.36 -9.85
CA VAL A 13 -3.54 -7.85 -9.32
C VAL A 13 -2.61 -8.89 -8.66
N ALA A 14 -2.42 -10.08 -9.22
CA ALA A 14 -1.26 -10.92 -8.89
C ALA A 14 -1.10 -12.04 -9.92
N SER A 15 -0.31 -11.83 -10.94
CA SER A 15 0.40 -12.90 -11.63
C SER A 15 1.62 -12.33 -12.38
N ILE A 16 2.66 -12.00 -11.64
CA ILE A 16 4.01 -12.06 -12.18
C ILE A 16 4.59 -13.38 -11.67
N ALA A 17 4.58 -14.40 -12.54
CA ALA A 17 5.19 -15.67 -12.26
C ALA A 17 6.70 -15.48 -12.10
N VAL A 18 7.20 -15.63 -10.89
CA VAL A 18 8.63 -15.78 -10.62
C VAL A 18 9.03 -17.19 -11.05
N ASN A 19 9.89 -17.26 -12.05
CA ASN A 19 10.49 -18.46 -12.58
C ASN A 19 11.28 -19.17 -11.46
N ALA A 20 10.86 -20.38 -11.07
CA ALA A 20 11.47 -21.16 -10.00
C ALA A 20 12.84 -21.67 -10.45
N ALA A 21 13.90 -21.03 -9.99
CA ALA A 21 15.26 -21.55 -10.09
C ALA A 21 15.45 -22.70 -9.09
N ARG A 22 16.03 -23.78 -9.58
CA ARG A 22 16.35 -25.03 -8.90
C ARG A 22 17.21 -24.77 -7.64
N PRO A 23 16.92 -25.38 -6.49
CA PRO A 23 17.71 -25.15 -5.27
C PRO A 23 19.12 -25.76 -5.40
N LEU A 24 20.12 -24.95 -5.10
CA LEU A 24 21.51 -25.36 -4.91
C LEU A 24 21.68 -26.06 -3.54
N PRO A 25 22.65 -26.99 -3.39
CA PRO A 25 22.84 -27.71 -2.15
C PRO A 25 23.34 -26.78 -1.03
N MET A 26 22.72 -26.93 0.15
CA MET A 26 23.06 -26.20 1.37
C MET A 26 24.50 -26.47 1.83
N PRO A 27 25.30 -25.46 2.13
CA PRO A 27 26.53 -25.65 2.89
C PRO A 27 26.21 -25.87 4.36
N ALA A 28 27.03 -26.73 5.01
CA ALA A 28 26.91 -27.15 6.41
C ALA A 28 26.94 -25.97 7.40
N ALA A 29 26.15 -26.14 8.47
CA ALA A 29 26.11 -25.41 9.74
C ALA A 29 27.10 -24.25 9.91
N ALA A 30 26.63 -23.03 9.68
CA ALA A 30 27.29 -21.80 10.08
C ALA A 30 26.86 -21.41 11.50
N LYS A 31 27.84 -21.00 12.30
CA LYS A 31 27.86 -20.44 13.64
C LYS A 31 26.55 -19.81 14.08
N THR A 32 26.11 -20.09 15.29
CA THR A 32 25.10 -19.41 16.09
C THR A 32 25.26 -17.88 15.97
N GLU A 33 24.61 -17.26 15.00
CA GLU A 33 24.44 -15.83 14.98
C GLU A 33 23.61 -15.44 16.20
N ARG A 34 24.11 -14.49 17.00
CA ARG A 34 23.30 -13.85 18.04
C ARG A 34 21.98 -13.47 17.45
N PRO A 35 20.83 -13.81 18.08
CA PRO A 35 19.54 -13.39 17.56
C PRO A 35 19.59 -11.87 17.37
N MET A 36 19.42 -11.43 16.14
CA MET A 36 19.37 -10.01 15.78
C MET A 36 18.24 -9.39 16.60
N ARG A 37 18.60 -8.45 17.47
CA ARG A 37 17.65 -7.82 18.38
C ARG A 37 16.67 -7.02 17.53
N LEU A 38 15.39 -7.42 17.52
CA LEU A 38 14.35 -6.72 16.77
C LEU A 38 14.31 -5.24 17.16
N SER A 39 14.18 -4.38 16.16
CA SER A 39 13.98 -2.94 16.32
C SER A 39 12.48 -2.59 16.46
N ALA A 40 12.18 -1.37 16.87
CA ALA A 40 10.82 -0.85 16.82
C ALA A 40 10.25 -0.85 15.39
N GLU A 41 11.11 -0.61 14.39
CA GLU A 41 10.74 -0.65 12.98
C GLU A 41 10.32 -2.06 12.50
N ASP A 42 10.99 -3.11 12.98
CA ASP A 42 10.59 -4.49 12.65
C ASP A 42 9.17 -4.80 13.15
N TRP A 43 8.84 -4.34 14.36
CA TRP A 43 7.48 -4.46 14.90
C TRP A 43 6.47 -3.64 14.09
N ALA A 44 6.80 -2.42 13.71
CA ALA A 44 5.95 -1.55 12.89
C ALA A 44 5.69 -2.17 11.51
N ASN A 45 6.74 -2.70 10.86
CA ASN A 45 6.61 -3.37 9.56
C ASN A 45 5.77 -4.66 9.67
N ALA A 46 5.96 -5.46 10.73
CA ALA A 46 5.13 -6.65 10.96
C ALA A 46 3.66 -6.28 11.24
N ALA A 47 3.39 -5.17 11.92
CA ALA A 47 2.03 -4.66 12.10
C ALA A 47 1.41 -4.21 10.77
N LEU A 48 2.17 -3.57 9.88
CA LEU A 48 1.70 -3.21 8.53
C LEU A 48 1.39 -4.45 7.68
N ASP A 49 2.16 -5.54 7.82
CA ASP A 49 1.84 -6.80 7.14
C ASP A 49 0.50 -7.35 7.61
N VAL A 50 0.27 -7.36 8.94
CA VAL A 50 -1.02 -7.81 9.51
C VAL A 50 -2.16 -6.90 9.06
N ILE A 51 -1.95 -5.58 9.02
CA ILE A 51 -2.98 -4.65 8.52
C ILE A 51 -3.32 -4.97 7.06
N ALA A 52 -2.31 -5.23 6.21
CA ALA A 52 -2.52 -5.52 4.79
C ALA A 52 -3.30 -6.83 4.55
N ASP A 53 -3.11 -7.83 5.39
CA ASP A 53 -3.69 -9.16 5.22
C ASP A 53 -5.02 -9.34 5.97
N ASP A 54 -5.11 -8.83 7.21
CA ASP A 54 -6.19 -9.14 8.16
C ASP A 54 -6.87 -7.89 8.75
N GLY A 55 -6.41 -6.69 8.40
CA GLY A 55 -6.96 -5.41 8.86
C GLY A 55 -6.44 -4.93 10.23
N VAL A 56 -6.83 -3.70 10.60
CA VAL A 56 -6.36 -3.01 11.82
C VAL A 56 -6.73 -3.76 13.10
N ALA A 57 -7.91 -4.38 13.16
CA ALA A 57 -8.38 -5.10 14.34
C ALA A 57 -7.51 -6.33 14.68
N ALA A 58 -6.88 -6.93 13.67
CA ALA A 58 -6.03 -8.12 13.83
C ALA A 58 -4.65 -7.81 14.44
N VAL A 59 -4.23 -6.54 14.48
CA VAL A 59 -2.97 -6.15 15.11
C VAL A 59 -3.03 -6.42 16.61
N ALA A 60 -2.34 -7.46 17.08
CA ALA A 60 -2.30 -7.85 18.48
C ALA A 60 -0.89 -8.29 18.87
N VAL A 61 -0.48 -7.98 20.12
CA VAL A 61 0.89 -8.16 20.60
C VAL A 61 1.35 -9.63 20.55
N GLU A 62 0.51 -10.55 21.01
CA GLU A 62 0.90 -11.97 21.08
C GLU A 62 1.03 -12.66 19.71
N PRO A 63 0.08 -12.46 18.76
CA PRO A 63 0.24 -12.95 17.39
C PRO A 63 1.49 -12.38 16.69
N LEU A 64 1.75 -11.07 16.87
CA LEU A 64 2.93 -10.43 16.30
C LEU A 64 4.22 -10.96 16.89
N ALA A 65 4.31 -11.12 18.23
CA ALA A 65 5.46 -11.71 18.90
C ALA A 65 5.78 -13.12 18.37
N ARG A 66 4.74 -13.96 18.17
CA ARG A 66 4.89 -15.28 17.55
C ARG A 66 5.38 -15.21 16.11
N ARG A 67 4.81 -14.32 15.31
CA ARG A 67 5.23 -14.10 13.90
C ARG A 67 6.69 -13.67 13.80
N LEU A 68 7.15 -12.86 14.75
CA LEU A 68 8.53 -12.35 14.82
C LEU A 68 9.51 -13.31 15.54
N GLY A 69 9.04 -14.44 16.08
CA GLY A 69 9.88 -15.42 16.78
C GLY A 69 10.43 -14.93 18.12
N VAL A 70 9.72 -14.00 18.79
CA VAL A 70 10.15 -13.39 20.06
C VAL A 70 9.10 -13.53 21.16
N THR A 71 9.47 -13.18 22.39
CA THR A 71 8.54 -13.18 23.54
C THR A 71 7.68 -11.92 23.55
N LYS A 72 6.48 -11.99 24.17
CA LYS A 72 5.64 -10.82 24.45
C LYS A 72 6.39 -9.74 25.24
N GLY A 73 7.31 -10.13 26.14
CA GLY A 73 8.16 -9.19 26.89
C GLY A 73 9.03 -8.30 26.00
N SER A 74 9.48 -8.83 24.84
CA SER A 74 10.27 -8.05 23.86
C SER A 74 9.48 -6.85 23.30
N PHE A 75 8.17 -6.96 23.15
CA PHE A 75 7.31 -5.86 22.70
C PHE A 75 7.39 -4.64 23.63
N TYR A 76 7.28 -4.86 24.93
CA TYR A 76 7.21 -3.77 25.91
C TYR A 76 8.53 -3.01 26.10
N TRP A 77 9.62 -3.50 25.51
CA TRP A 77 10.87 -2.71 25.39
C TRP A 77 10.78 -1.63 24.30
N HIS A 78 9.87 -1.77 23.34
CA HIS A 78 9.72 -0.86 22.22
C HIS A 78 8.46 -0.02 22.32
N PHE A 79 7.35 -0.59 22.79
CA PHE A 79 6.05 0.07 22.80
C PHE A 79 5.32 -0.14 24.13
N PRO A 80 4.79 0.96 24.72
CA PRO A 80 4.03 0.87 25.96
C PRO A 80 2.63 0.23 25.75
N SER A 81 2.07 0.29 24.54
CA SER A 81 0.73 -0.24 24.23
C SER A 81 0.60 -0.65 22.76
N ARG A 82 -0.48 -1.38 22.46
CA ARG A 82 -0.89 -1.72 21.08
C ARG A 82 -1.12 -0.48 20.23
N GLU A 83 -1.74 0.53 20.81
CA GLU A 83 -2.03 1.81 20.15
C GLU A 83 -0.75 2.55 19.78
N ALA A 84 0.29 2.50 20.63
CA ALA A 84 1.61 3.07 20.32
C ALA A 84 2.27 2.35 19.15
N LEU A 85 2.18 1.01 19.08
CA LEU A 85 2.64 0.25 17.92
C LEU A 85 1.84 0.63 16.66
N LEU A 86 0.51 0.73 16.75
CA LEU A 86 -0.32 1.10 15.62
C LEU A 86 0.06 2.50 15.11
N ALA A 87 0.26 3.47 15.99
CA ALA A 87 0.72 4.81 15.63
C ALA A 87 2.07 4.75 14.87
N ALA A 88 3.05 4.03 15.42
CA ALA A 88 4.37 3.87 14.79
C ALA A 88 4.27 3.14 13.42
N ALA A 89 3.40 2.14 13.30
CA ALA A 89 3.16 1.46 12.03
C ALA A 89 2.58 2.42 10.97
N LEU A 90 1.63 3.28 11.35
CA LEU A 90 1.05 4.26 10.44
C LEU A 90 2.05 5.36 10.06
N GLU A 91 2.90 5.81 10.98
CA GLU A 91 4.01 6.73 10.69
C GLU A 91 5.01 6.09 9.70
N ARG A 92 5.34 4.82 9.90
CA ARG A 92 6.21 4.08 8.97
C ARG A 92 5.58 3.94 7.59
N TRP A 93 4.29 3.62 7.51
CA TRP A 93 3.56 3.58 6.25
C TRP A 93 3.59 4.92 5.51
N GLU A 94 3.39 6.03 6.23
CA GLU A 94 3.47 7.38 5.67
C GLU A 94 4.89 7.72 5.18
N ALA A 95 5.93 7.32 5.92
CA ALA A 95 7.33 7.49 5.52
C ALA A 95 7.68 6.65 4.28
N MET A 96 7.20 5.42 4.20
CA MET A 96 7.39 4.56 3.03
C MET A 96 6.82 5.19 1.76
N GLU A 97 5.67 5.84 1.83
CA GLU A 97 5.11 6.55 0.68
C GLU A 97 6.03 7.68 0.21
N GLN A 98 6.60 8.44 1.15
CA GLN A 98 7.58 9.48 0.82
C GLN A 98 8.81 8.90 0.10
N GLU A 99 9.33 7.78 0.58
CA GLU A 99 10.52 7.13 0.02
C GLU A 99 10.24 6.48 -1.34
N THR A 100 9.12 5.75 -1.46
CA THR A 100 8.85 4.87 -2.61
C THR A 100 8.12 5.56 -3.75
N VAL A 101 7.33 6.59 -3.47
CA VAL A 101 6.56 7.34 -4.47
C VAL A 101 7.18 8.71 -4.69
N PHE A 102 7.07 9.61 -3.72
CA PHE A 102 7.44 11.01 -3.91
C PHE A 102 8.93 11.20 -4.20
N GLY A 103 9.82 10.47 -3.51
CA GLY A 103 11.26 10.52 -3.77
C GLY A 103 11.65 10.11 -5.18
N LYS A 104 10.95 9.11 -5.75
CA LYS A 104 11.19 8.69 -7.14
C LYS A 104 10.71 9.72 -8.17
N LEU A 105 9.68 10.49 -7.84
CA LEU A 105 9.11 11.49 -8.74
C LEU A 105 10.02 12.72 -8.94
N GLU A 106 10.97 12.96 -8.03
CA GLU A 106 11.96 14.02 -8.17
C GLU A 106 12.88 13.84 -9.40
N ALA A 107 13.02 12.60 -9.88
CA ALA A 107 13.77 12.29 -11.10
C ALA A 107 13.08 12.80 -12.39
N PHE A 108 11.82 13.23 -12.32
CA PHE A 108 11.03 13.70 -13.46
C PHE A 108 10.80 15.22 -13.36
N PRO A 109 11.67 16.06 -13.96
CA PRO A 109 11.54 17.51 -13.88
C PRO A 109 10.35 18.05 -14.68
N GLU A 110 9.96 17.38 -15.77
CA GLU A 110 8.84 17.79 -16.61
C GLU A 110 7.50 17.37 -15.94
N PRO A 111 6.54 18.32 -15.71
CA PRO A 111 5.34 18.05 -14.91
C PRO A 111 4.43 16.96 -15.47
N ARG A 112 4.27 16.88 -16.79
CA ARG A 112 3.42 15.85 -17.41
C ARG A 112 4.05 14.46 -17.27
N GLU A 113 5.35 14.33 -17.49
CA GLU A 113 6.06 13.07 -17.31
C GLU A 113 6.08 12.63 -15.83
N ARG A 114 6.15 13.58 -14.90
CA ARG A 114 6.02 13.32 -13.47
C ARG A 114 4.64 12.78 -13.10
N LEU A 115 3.57 13.35 -13.68
CA LEU A 115 2.21 12.82 -13.50
C LEU A 115 2.07 11.40 -14.06
N LYS A 116 2.56 11.14 -15.27
CA LYS A 116 2.57 9.78 -15.84
C LYS A 116 3.32 8.80 -14.95
N ALA A 117 4.52 9.16 -14.50
CA ALA A 117 5.31 8.33 -13.58
C ALA A 117 4.56 8.07 -12.25
N LEU A 118 3.87 9.07 -11.69
CA LEU A 118 3.04 8.89 -10.50
C LEU A 118 1.93 7.84 -10.74
N PHE A 119 1.18 7.97 -11.84
CA PHE A 119 0.09 7.04 -12.14
C PHE A 119 0.62 5.61 -12.32
N GLN A 120 1.73 5.45 -13.04
CA GLN A 120 2.37 4.15 -13.25
C GLN A 120 2.90 3.54 -11.94
N LEU A 121 3.61 4.32 -11.12
CA LEU A 121 4.11 3.84 -9.82
C LEU A 121 2.97 3.38 -8.91
N VAL A 122 1.91 4.18 -8.83
CA VAL A 122 0.75 3.85 -8.00
C VAL A 122 0.01 2.63 -8.55
N ALA A 123 -0.12 2.44 -9.87
CA ALA A 123 -0.84 1.31 -10.45
C ALA A 123 -0.22 -0.06 -10.10
N HIS A 124 1.10 -0.12 -9.89
CA HIS A 124 1.83 -1.39 -9.74
C HIS A 124 2.23 -1.76 -8.31
N GLU A 125 1.88 -0.94 -7.31
CA GLU A 125 2.26 -1.16 -5.90
C GLU A 125 1.12 -1.79 -5.08
N LEU A 126 1.06 -3.12 -5.00
CA LEU A 126 -0.06 -3.82 -4.36
C LEU A 126 -0.13 -3.66 -2.82
N LYS A 127 0.99 -3.80 -2.11
CA LYS A 127 1.00 -3.80 -0.64
C LYS A 127 0.53 -2.47 -0.02
N PRO A 128 1.01 -1.29 -0.48
CA PRO A 128 0.49 -0.01 0.01
C PRO A 128 -1.01 0.16 -0.21
N HIS A 129 -1.54 -0.37 -1.32
CA HIS A 129 -2.97 -0.34 -1.62
C HIS A 129 -3.81 -1.19 -0.69
N LYS A 130 -3.34 -2.41 -0.37
CA LYS A 130 -4.00 -3.26 0.62
C LYS A 130 -4.05 -2.58 1.99
N ILE A 131 -2.91 -2.04 2.47
CA ILE A 131 -2.86 -1.29 3.73
C ILE A 131 -3.88 -0.14 3.70
N TYR A 132 -3.85 0.69 2.66
CA TYR A 132 -4.76 1.84 2.55
C TYR A 132 -6.24 1.42 2.54
N SER A 133 -6.59 0.36 1.80
CA SER A 133 -7.94 -0.18 1.76
C SER A 133 -8.41 -0.69 3.13
N GLU A 134 -7.55 -1.36 3.90
CA GLU A 134 -7.87 -1.83 5.25
C GLU A 134 -7.98 -0.67 6.25
N LEU A 135 -7.15 0.36 6.11
CA LEU A 135 -7.25 1.56 6.93
C LEU A 135 -8.57 2.32 6.67
N LEU A 136 -9.07 2.36 5.43
CA LEU A 136 -10.36 2.96 5.10
C LEU A 136 -11.55 2.26 5.77
N LYS A 137 -11.44 0.97 6.12
CA LYS A 137 -12.46 0.25 6.89
C LYS A 137 -12.45 0.58 8.38
N ALA A 138 -11.36 1.18 8.88
CA ALA A 138 -11.14 1.49 10.29
C ALA A 138 -11.18 3.01 10.56
N LEU A 139 -12.02 3.76 9.84
CA LEU A 139 -12.14 5.22 9.98
C LEU A 139 -12.72 5.67 11.31
N ASP A 140 -13.36 4.79 12.05
CA ASP A 140 -13.84 5.00 13.42
C ASP A 140 -12.73 4.86 14.48
N HIS A 141 -11.56 4.33 14.08
CA HIS A 141 -10.44 4.15 15.01
C HIS A 141 -9.69 5.47 15.25
N PRO A 142 -9.52 5.92 16.52
CA PRO A 142 -9.00 7.26 16.84
C PRO A 142 -7.56 7.50 16.39
N VAL A 143 -6.75 6.45 16.21
CA VAL A 143 -5.37 6.55 15.70
C VAL A 143 -5.35 6.58 14.17
N VAL A 144 -6.28 5.90 13.50
CA VAL A 144 -6.30 5.74 12.03
C VAL A 144 -6.84 6.97 11.33
N GLN A 145 -7.99 7.48 11.78
CA GLN A 145 -8.71 8.57 11.12
C GLN A 145 -7.85 9.82 10.89
N PRO A 146 -7.10 10.35 11.89
CA PRO A 146 -6.29 11.55 11.69
C PRO A 146 -5.15 11.35 10.68
N VAL A 147 -4.55 10.16 10.66
CA VAL A 147 -3.47 9.83 9.71
C VAL A 147 -4.02 9.76 8.28
N LEU A 148 -5.15 9.06 8.08
CA LEU A 148 -5.79 8.99 6.77
C LEU A 148 -6.24 10.34 6.26
N ALA A 149 -6.81 11.19 7.11
CA ALA A 149 -7.21 12.55 6.74
C ALA A 149 -6.00 13.37 6.25
N ARG A 150 -4.88 13.32 6.99
CA ARG A 150 -3.64 14.01 6.63
C ARG A 150 -3.03 13.48 5.33
N VAL A 151 -2.94 12.17 5.17
CA VAL A 151 -2.39 11.54 3.97
C VAL A 151 -3.26 11.83 2.75
N SER A 152 -4.58 11.74 2.87
CA SER A 152 -5.51 12.05 1.79
C SER A 152 -5.42 13.51 1.35
N GLN A 153 -5.31 14.44 2.29
CA GLN A 153 -5.14 15.85 1.99
C GLN A 153 -3.82 16.10 1.26
N ARG A 154 -2.71 15.55 1.76
CA ARG A 154 -1.38 15.66 1.13
C ARG A 154 -1.37 15.14 -0.32
N ARG A 155 -2.00 13.99 -0.57
CA ARG A 155 -2.11 13.42 -1.92
C ARG A 155 -2.91 14.32 -2.87
N MET A 156 -4.04 14.86 -2.41
CA MET A 156 -4.84 15.80 -3.21
C MET A 156 -4.09 17.10 -3.48
N ASP A 157 -3.36 17.64 -2.50
CA ASP A 157 -2.56 18.85 -2.66
C ASP A 157 -1.41 18.63 -3.66
N TYR A 158 -0.74 17.48 -3.59
CA TYR A 158 0.30 17.10 -4.55
C TYR A 158 -0.25 17.00 -5.97
N LEU A 159 -1.38 16.33 -6.17
CA LEU A 159 -2.04 16.23 -7.48
C LEU A 159 -2.42 17.61 -8.01
N ALA A 160 -3.03 18.46 -7.17
CA ALA A 160 -3.43 19.81 -7.57
C ALA A 160 -2.23 20.68 -7.98
N ALA A 161 -1.12 20.58 -7.23
CA ALA A 161 0.13 21.25 -7.56
C ALA A 161 0.71 20.74 -8.88
N SER A 162 0.72 19.42 -9.10
CA SER A 162 1.25 18.79 -10.30
C SER A 162 0.42 19.16 -11.56
N PHE A 163 -0.91 19.17 -11.47
CA PHE A 163 -1.79 19.62 -12.55
C PHE A 163 -1.59 21.10 -12.87
N ARG A 164 -1.39 21.94 -11.85
CA ARG A 164 -1.06 23.37 -12.07
C ARG A 164 0.27 23.54 -12.79
N GLN A 165 1.30 22.81 -12.40
CA GLN A 165 2.61 22.83 -13.06
C GLN A 165 2.53 22.34 -14.51
N ALA A 166 1.61 21.42 -14.81
CA ALA A 166 1.32 20.95 -16.16
C ALA A 166 0.47 21.94 -17.00
N GLY A 167 0.17 23.13 -16.45
CA GLY A 167 -0.48 24.23 -17.18
C GLY A 167 -1.97 24.42 -16.90
N MET A 168 -2.57 23.65 -15.99
CA MET A 168 -4.01 23.82 -15.68
C MET A 168 -4.28 25.08 -14.85
N PRO A 169 -5.39 25.81 -15.11
CA PRO A 169 -5.89 26.85 -14.22
C PRO A 169 -6.15 26.31 -12.79
N ARG A 170 -5.95 27.16 -11.78
CA ARG A 170 -6.01 26.76 -10.37
C ARG A 170 -7.27 25.97 -9.98
N LEU A 171 -8.45 26.46 -10.35
CA LEU A 171 -9.71 25.81 -9.95
C LEU A 171 -9.89 24.48 -10.67
N GLU A 172 -9.51 24.40 -11.93
CA GLU A 172 -9.55 23.18 -12.72
C GLU A 172 -8.61 22.13 -12.17
N ALA A 173 -7.36 22.50 -11.84
CA ALA A 173 -6.38 21.61 -11.23
C ALA A 173 -6.86 21.02 -9.87
N ILE A 174 -7.48 21.84 -9.03
CA ILE A 174 -8.07 21.38 -7.77
C ILE A 174 -9.21 20.37 -8.03
N ASN A 175 -10.11 20.67 -8.94
CA ASN A 175 -11.22 19.77 -9.26
C ASN A 175 -10.73 18.48 -9.94
N ARG A 176 -9.72 18.57 -10.80
CA ARG A 176 -9.07 17.41 -11.42
C ARG A 176 -8.39 16.53 -10.36
N ALA A 177 -7.70 17.12 -9.40
CA ALA A 177 -7.08 16.39 -8.30
C ALA A 177 -8.11 15.62 -7.45
N ARG A 178 -9.24 16.26 -7.12
CA ARG A 178 -10.37 15.62 -6.41
C ARG A 178 -10.95 14.46 -7.19
N LEU A 179 -11.19 14.66 -8.48
CA LEU A 179 -11.72 13.61 -9.36
C LEU A 179 -10.74 12.43 -9.46
N THR A 180 -9.47 12.72 -9.71
CA THR A 180 -8.40 11.71 -9.79
C THR A 180 -8.31 10.88 -8.51
N TYR A 181 -8.30 11.56 -7.35
CA TYR A 181 -8.19 10.87 -6.07
C TYR A 181 -9.44 10.06 -5.74
N ALA A 182 -10.63 10.58 -6.03
CA ALA A 182 -11.88 9.84 -5.86
C ALA A 182 -11.97 8.61 -6.77
N ALA A 183 -11.55 8.74 -8.05
CA ALA A 183 -11.49 7.63 -8.98
C ALA A 183 -10.51 6.54 -8.50
N TYR A 184 -9.33 6.92 -8.04
CA TYR A 184 -8.36 6.00 -7.45
C TYR A 184 -8.93 5.24 -6.25
N VAL A 185 -9.49 5.96 -5.26
CA VAL A 185 -10.06 5.34 -4.05
C VAL A 185 -11.23 4.43 -4.40
N GLY A 186 -12.12 4.87 -5.30
CA GLY A 186 -13.25 4.08 -5.75
C GLY A 186 -12.83 2.80 -6.46
N PHE A 187 -11.91 2.89 -7.42
CA PHE A 187 -11.37 1.72 -8.11
C PHE A 187 -10.70 0.74 -7.14
N LEU A 188 -9.89 1.25 -6.21
CA LEU A 188 -9.21 0.45 -5.20
C LEU A 188 -10.20 -0.33 -4.33
N GLN A 189 -11.25 0.34 -3.82
CA GLN A 189 -12.26 -0.30 -2.97
C GLN A 189 -13.07 -1.34 -3.76
N LEU A 190 -13.50 -1.01 -4.98
CA LEU A 190 -14.20 -1.96 -5.84
C LEU A 190 -13.33 -3.20 -6.13
N SER A 191 -12.05 -3.00 -6.43
CA SER A 191 -11.14 -4.10 -6.77
C SER A 191 -10.82 -4.98 -5.57
N LEU A 192 -10.42 -4.39 -4.44
CA LEU A 192 -9.95 -5.15 -3.27
C LEU A 192 -11.10 -5.70 -2.42
N GLN A 193 -12.26 -4.99 -2.35
CA GLN A 193 -13.37 -5.41 -1.49
C GLN A 193 -14.42 -6.23 -2.24
N LEU A 194 -14.67 -5.92 -3.52
CA LEU A 194 -15.71 -6.56 -4.31
C LEU A 194 -15.18 -7.41 -5.45
N GLY A 195 -13.86 -7.39 -5.72
CA GLY A 195 -13.25 -8.08 -6.86
C GLY A 195 -13.81 -7.58 -8.20
N GLN A 196 -14.09 -6.26 -8.31
CA GLN A 196 -14.66 -5.62 -9.50
C GLN A 196 -13.90 -4.31 -9.82
N PRO A 197 -13.70 -3.97 -11.11
CA PRO A 197 -13.89 -4.84 -12.28
C PRO A 197 -12.89 -6.00 -12.28
N ARG A 198 -13.24 -7.10 -12.94
CA ARG A 198 -12.31 -8.22 -13.16
C ARG A 198 -11.56 -7.94 -14.45
N LEU A 199 -10.38 -7.37 -14.32
CA LEU A 199 -9.49 -7.08 -15.44
C LEU A 199 -8.36 -8.11 -15.47
N ASN A 200 -8.02 -8.63 -16.65
CA ASN A 200 -6.76 -9.30 -16.87
C ASN A 200 -5.62 -8.26 -16.95
N HIS A 201 -4.37 -8.71 -17.12
CA HIS A 201 -3.22 -7.80 -17.16
C HIS A 201 -3.34 -6.75 -18.27
N ASP A 202 -3.65 -7.15 -19.49
CA ASP A 202 -3.72 -6.26 -20.65
C ASP A 202 -4.86 -5.25 -20.52
N GLU A 203 -6.01 -5.69 -20.00
CA GLU A 203 -7.15 -4.81 -19.70
C GLU A 203 -6.82 -3.80 -18.61
N PHE A 204 -6.04 -4.20 -17.60
CA PHE A 204 -5.60 -3.29 -16.55
C PHE A 204 -4.62 -2.23 -17.09
N GLU A 205 -3.62 -2.63 -17.90
CA GLU A 205 -2.70 -1.68 -18.54
C GLU A 205 -3.42 -0.70 -19.46
N ALA A 206 -4.38 -1.20 -20.24
CA ALA A 206 -5.24 -0.35 -21.08
C ALA A 206 -6.06 0.63 -20.25
N TYR A 207 -6.60 0.19 -19.09
CA TYR A 207 -7.31 1.07 -18.17
C TYR A 207 -6.40 2.15 -17.58
N VAL A 208 -5.18 1.80 -17.12
CA VAL A 208 -4.21 2.76 -16.60
C VAL A 208 -3.85 3.81 -17.67
N THR A 209 -3.60 3.35 -18.90
CA THR A 209 -3.33 4.24 -20.04
C THR A 209 -4.50 5.19 -20.29
N HIS A 210 -5.73 4.66 -20.35
CA HIS A 210 -6.93 5.48 -20.53
C HIS A 210 -7.10 6.54 -19.42
N VAL A 211 -6.86 6.15 -18.15
CA VAL A 211 -6.90 7.08 -17.01
C VAL A 211 -5.88 8.21 -17.19
N MET A 212 -4.66 7.89 -17.61
CA MET A 212 -3.63 8.91 -17.89
C MET A 212 -4.04 9.84 -19.02
N ASP A 213 -4.54 9.31 -20.12
CA ASP A 213 -4.98 10.10 -21.31
C ASP A 213 -6.14 11.05 -20.97
N VAL A 214 -7.04 10.63 -20.09
CA VAL A 214 -8.20 11.45 -19.68
C VAL A 214 -7.84 12.50 -18.62
N LEU A 215 -6.96 12.16 -17.69
CA LEU A 215 -6.70 12.99 -16.51
C LEU A 215 -5.48 13.91 -16.66
N ILE A 216 -4.47 13.52 -17.42
CA ILE A 216 -3.27 14.35 -17.63
C ILE A 216 -3.51 15.32 -18.79
N PRO A 217 -3.30 16.64 -18.59
CA PRO A 217 -3.58 17.67 -19.61
C PRO A 217 -2.64 17.61 -20.81
#